data_8acb282bd2c22607f3622312ea08f601
#
_entry.id   8acb282bd2c22607f3622312ea08f601
#
_cell.length_a   1.000
_cell.length_b   1.000
_cell.length_c   1.000
_cell.angle_alpha   90.00
_cell.angle_beta   90.00
_cell.angle_gamma   90.00
#
_symmetry.space_group_name_H-M   'P 1'
#
loop_
_entity.id
_entity.type
_entity.pdbx_description
1 polymer ?
#
loop_
_entity_poly.entity_id
_entity_poly.type
_entity_poly.pdbx_seq_one_letter_code
_entity_poly.pdbx_strand_id
1 'polypeptide(L)'
;MDVFDNFTGLFLSVWEKGILGVNFVEILIGLGIFFIFLVFRGLISKLVIRKLELISKRTTNKLDDTFVKAMEGPARFLPIVLGVFFASYYMSFSEDTRLFLDNVNRTLITILLFWIIHQIIEPISYILSGFDKILTRELIGWIIKSLKILILILGAAAVLELWGIKIGPIIAGLGLFGVAVALGAQDLFKNLISGILVLVEKRLDRKSTRLNS
;
A
#
# COMPACT_ATOMS: atom_id res chain seq x y z
N MET A 1 -35.64 33.81 33.75
CA MET A 1 -35.87 32.37 33.95
C MET A 1 -35.80 31.62 32.61
N ASP A 2 -36.29 32.26 31.54
CA ASP A 2 -36.39 31.55 30.20
C ASP A 2 -35.08 31.23 29.50
N VAL A 3 -34.01 32.01 29.71
CA VAL A 3 -32.72 31.79 29.05
C VAL A 3 -31.97 30.57 29.62
N PHE A 4 -32.06 30.38 30.94
CA PHE A 4 -31.42 29.25 31.63
C PHE A 4 -32.17 27.95 31.34
N ASP A 5 -33.51 28.01 31.30
CA ASP A 5 -34.35 26.85 30.96
C ASP A 5 -34.21 26.44 29.49
N ASN A 6 -34.08 27.42 28.62
CA ASN A 6 -33.73 27.15 27.18
C ASN A 6 -32.33 26.54 27.02
N PHE A 7 -31.34 27.05 27.77
CA PHE A 7 -29.98 26.52 27.73
C PHE A 7 -29.93 25.07 28.28
N THR A 8 -30.57 24.83 29.42
CA THR A 8 -30.64 23.46 29.98
C THR A 8 -31.43 22.52 29.11
N GLY A 9 -32.52 23.00 28.48
CA GLY A 9 -33.27 22.21 27.51
C GLY A 9 -32.46 21.85 26.24
N LEU A 10 -31.70 22.81 25.69
CA LEU A 10 -30.78 22.56 24.58
C LEU A 10 -29.64 21.62 24.99
N PHE A 11 -29.06 21.82 26.16
CA PHE A 11 -27.99 20.97 26.67
C PHE A 11 -28.48 19.52 26.88
N LEU A 12 -29.65 19.34 27.49
CA LEU A 12 -30.24 18.01 27.66
C LEU A 12 -30.63 17.37 26.33
N SER A 13 -31.14 18.15 25.39
CA SER A 13 -31.50 17.65 24.06
C SER A 13 -30.26 17.20 23.23
N VAL A 14 -29.14 17.91 23.36
CA VAL A 14 -27.85 17.50 22.75
C VAL A 14 -27.27 16.29 23.49
N TRP A 15 -27.44 16.23 24.81
CA TRP A 15 -26.99 15.09 25.62
C TRP A 15 -27.78 13.81 25.32
N GLU A 16 -29.11 13.91 25.15
CA GLU A 16 -29.98 12.76 24.84
C GLU A 16 -30.01 12.38 23.37
N LYS A 17 -30.03 13.36 22.47
CA LYS A 17 -30.09 13.12 21.01
C LYS A 17 -28.71 12.88 20.38
N GLY A 18 -27.65 13.24 21.11
CA GLY A 18 -26.28 13.11 20.63
C GLY A 18 -25.90 14.04 19.49
N ILE A 19 -24.68 13.90 19.00
CA ILE A 19 -24.15 14.59 17.81
C ILE A 19 -24.12 13.58 16.68
N LEU A 20 -24.65 13.92 15.52
CA LEU A 20 -24.73 13.04 14.33
C LEU A 20 -25.50 11.73 14.56
N GLY A 21 -26.47 11.73 15.49
CA GLY A 21 -27.27 10.55 15.85
C GLY A 21 -26.58 9.56 16.80
N VAL A 22 -25.43 9.95 17.38
CA VAL A 22 -24.64 9.12 18.30
C VAL A 22 -24.73 9.69 19.71
N ASN A 23 -24.99 8.84 20.71
CA ASN A 23 -24.99 9.22 22.11
C ASN A 23 -23.60 9.73 22.53
N PHE A 24 -23.57 10.77 23.36
CA PHE A 24 -22.32 11.35 23.86
C PHE A 24 -21.42 10.31 24.56
N VAL A 25 -22.02 9.34 25.27
CA VAL A 25 -21.32 8.22 25.90
C VAL A 25 -20.63 7.33 24.85
N GLU A 26 -21.31 7.04 23.73
CA GLU A 26 -20.74 6.25 22.64
C GLU A 26 -19.55 6.97 21.98
N ILE A 27 -19.64 8.30 21.84
CA ILE A 27 -18.53 9.12 21.33
C ILE A 27 -17.31 9.03 22.26
N LEU A 28 -17.52 9.16 23.57
CA LEU A 28 -16.44 9.03 24.57
C LEU A 28 -15.81 7.65 24.55
N ILE A 29 -16.61 6.59 24.46
CA ILE A 29 -16.11 5.21 24.38
C ILE A 29 -15.36 4.99 23.07
N GLY A 30 -15.89 5.44 21.94
CA GLY A 30 -15.23 5.33 20.63
C GLY A 30 -13.90 6.08 20.58
N LEU A 31 -13.86 7.31 21.12
CA LEU A 31 -12.61 8.05 21.29
C LEU A 31 -11.65 7.30 22.23
N GLY A 32 -12.15 6.72 23.33
CA GLY A 32 -11.36 5.90 24.24
C GLY A 32 -10.74 4.70 23.53
N ILE A 33 -11.51 3.98 22.70
CA ILE A 33 -11.03 2.87 21.88
C ILE A 33 -9.91 3.37 20.94
N PHE A 34 -10.14 4.45 20.22
CA PHE A 34 -9.13 5.01 19.32
C PHE A 34 -7.85 5.40 20.07
N PHE A 35 -7.97 6.07 21.23
CA PHE A 35 -6.82 6.44 22.07
C PHE A 35 -6.05 5.22 22.60
N ILE A 36 -6.74 4.15 22.96
CA ILE A 36 -6.09 2.89 23.35
C ILE A 36 -5.19 2.39 22.22
N PHE A 37 -5.70 2.28 20.98
CA PHE A 37 -4.90 1.86 19.84
C PHE A 37 -3.75 2.82 19.56
N LEU A 38 -3.95 4.14 19.77
CA LEU A 38 -2.94 5.16 19.55
C LEU A 38 -1.81 5.08 20.59
N VAL A 39 -2.13 4.87 21.86
CA VAL A 39 -1.16 4.69 22.95
C VAL A 39 -0.39 3.38 22.75
N PHE A 40 -1.08 2.30 22.42
CA PHE A 40 -0.48 0.99 22.21
C PHE A 40 0.12 0.80 20.81
N ARG A 41 0.10 1.84 19.93
CA ARG A 41 0.65 1.73 18.56
C ARG A 41 2.08 1.21 18.52
N GLY A 42 2.91 1.64 19.49
CA GLY A 42 4.30 1.19 19.57
C GLY A 42 4.45 -0.28 19.95
N LEU A 43 3.58 -0.79 20.81
CA LEU A 43 3.56 -2.20 21.22
C LEU A 43 3.05 -3.07 20.06
N ILE A 44 1.94 -2.70 19.44
CA ILE A 44 1.34 -3.44 18.32
C ILE A 44 2.33 -3.48 17.15
N SER A 45 2.93 -2.34 16.79
CA SER A 45 3.95 -2.27 15.75
C SER A 45 5.15 -3.18 16.06
N LYS A 46 5.68 -3.14 17.30
CA LYS A 46 6.77 -4.02 17.71
C LYS A 46 6.40 -5.50 17.64
N LEU A 47 5.17 -5.87 18.00
CA LEU A 47 4.69 -7.25 17.91
C LEU A 47 4.60 -7.72 16.46
N VAL A 48 4.10 -6.88 15.56
CA VAL A 48 4.02 -7.19 14.13
C VAL A 48 5.43 -7.38 13.56
N ILE A 49 6.34 -6.44 13.81
CA ILE A 49 7.72 -6.49 13.33
C ILE A 49 8.44 -7.70 13.89
N ARG A 50 8.31 -7.98 15.20
CA ARG A 50 8.91 -9.16 15.82
C ARG A 50 8.42 -10.47 15.22
N LYS A 51 7.13 -10.56 14.86
CA LYS A 51 6.61 -11.73 14.13
C LYS A 51 7.19 -11.83 12.72
N LEU A 52 7.33 -10.71 12.01
CA LEU A 52 7.99 -10.69 10.70
C LEU A 52 9.46 -11.12 10.80
N GLU A 53 10.20 -10.62 11.79
CA GLU A 53 11.58 -11.04 12.08
C GLU A 53 11.70 -12.53 12.39
N LEU A 54 10.75 -13.11 13.14
CA LEU A 54 10.76 -14.54 13.45
C LEU A 54 10.54 -15.40 12.21
N ILE A 55 9.74 -14.93 11.25
CA ILE A 55 9.53 -15.60 9.97
C ILE A 55 10.79 -15.45 9.10
N SER A 56 11.38 -14.27 9.08
CA SER A 56 12.58 -13.91 8.36
C SER A 56 13.82 -14.68 8.82
N LYS A 57 14.02 -14.86 10.13
CA LYS A 57 15.17 -15.59 10.69
C LYS A 57 15.30 -17.06 10.26
N ARG A 58 14.30 -17.59 9.56
CA ARG A 58 14.39 -18.93 8.94
C ARG A 58 15.20 -18.93 7.64
N THR A 59 15.52 -17.75 7.10
CA THR A 59 16.25 -17.59 5.84
C THR A 59 17.41 -16.63 6.10
N THR A 60 18.65 -17.04 5.84
CA THR A 60 19.89 -16.30 6.15
C THR A 60 20.25 -15.28 5.06
N ASN A 61 19.32 -14.44 4.62
CA ASN A 61 19.55 -13.48 3.54
C ASN A 61 19.40 -12.01 4.00
N LYS A 62 20.28 -11.13 3.52
CA LYS A 62 20.18 -9.66 3.69
C LYS A 62 18.85 -9.07 3.20
N LEU A 63 18.11 -9.81 2.37
CA LEU A 63 16.76 -9.50 1.91
C LEU A 63 15.78 -9.36 3.06
N ASP A 64 15.92 -10.20 4.08
CA ASP A 64 15.03 -10.30 5.21
C ASP A 64 15.07 -9.05 6.08
N ASP A 65 16.27 -8.53 6.37
CA ASP A 65 16.45 -7.31 7.15
C ASP A 65 15.86 -6.08 6.42
N THR A 66 16.04 -6.03 5.09
CA THR A 66 15.50 -4.94 4.28
C THR A 66 13.98 -5.00 4.21
N PHE A 67 13.40 -6.20 4.10
CA PHE A 67 11.96 -6.40 4.12
C PHE A 67 11.34 -5.99 5.47
N VAL A 68 11.93 -6.42 6.59
CA VAL A 68 11.46 -6.05 7.92
C VAL A 68 11.51 -4.53 8.12
N LYS A 69 12.62 -3.91 7.72
CA LYS A 69 12.80 -2.46 7.79
C LYS A 69 11.78 -1.71 6.92
N ALA A 70 11.51 -2.21 5.72
CA ALA A 70 10.50 -1.64 4.83
C ALA A 70 9.09 -1.70 5.44
N MET A 71 8.78 -2.73 6.23
CA MET A 71 7.48 -2.90 6.88
C MET A 71 7.29 -2.06 8.16
N GLU A 72 8.32 -1.40 8.69
CA GLU A 72 8.18 -0.57 9.89
C GLU A 72 7.16 0.55 9.75
N GLY A 73 7.14 1.23 8.59
CA GLY A 73 6.17 2.30 8.30
C GLY A 73 4.73 1.82 8.34
N PRO A 74 4.34 0.86 7.48
CA PRO A 74 3.02 0.26 7.48
C PRO A 74 2.62 -0.35 8.84
N ALA A 75 3.54 -1.02 9.53
CA ALA A 75 3.27 -1.61 10.84
C ALA A 75 2.95 -0.57 11.93
N ARG A 76 3.51 0.64 11.83
CA ARG A 76 3.18 1.76 12.73
C ARG A 76 1.85 2.42 12.37
N PHE A 77 1.40 2.31 11.14
CA PHE A 77 0.13 2.85 10.66
C PHE A 77 -1.04 1.90 10.94
N LEU A 78 -0.81 0.60 10.92
CA LEU A 78 -1.83 -0.44 11.17
C LEU A 78 -2.67 -0.19 12.44
N PRO A 79 -2.09 0.14 13.63
CA PRO A 79 -2.89 0.39 14.83
C PRO A 79 -3.83 1.60 14.70
N ILE A 80 -3.44 2.62 13.91
CA ILE A 80 -4.29 3.78 13.65
C ILE A 80 -5.50 3.35 12.83
N VAL A 81 -5.30 2.55 11.78
CA VAL A 81 -6.38 2.01 10.94
C VAL A 81 -7.32 1.15 11.79
N LEU A 82 -6.78 0.26 12.62
CA LEU A 82 -7.58 -0.57 13.53
C LEU A 82 -8.34 0.28 14.55
N GLY A 83 -7.70 1.30 15.10
CA GLY A 83 -8.34 2.20 16.08
C GLY A 83 -9.54 2.94 15.48
N VAL A 84 -9.40 3.47 14.26
CA VAL A 84 -10.51 4.14 13.55
C VAL A 84 -11.61 3.12 13.23
N PHE A 85 -11.23 1.92 12.74
CA PHE A 85 -12.18 0.87 12.42
C PHE A 85 -13.01 0.44 13.63
N PHE A 86 -12.38 0.09 14.75
CA PHE A 86 -13.09 -0.34 15.96
C PHE A 86 -13.88 0.79 16.61
N ALA A 87 -13.36 2.01 16.60
CA ALA A 87 -14.08 3.17 17.10
C ALA A 87 -15.35 3.43 16.29
N SER A 88 -15.25 3.46 14.96
CA SER A 88 -16.40 3.67 14.08
C SER A 88 -17.40 2.51 14.12
N TYR A 89 -16.94 1.28 14.31
CA TYR A 89 -17.80 0.11 14.44
C TYR A 89 -18.62 0.10 15.73
N TYR A 90 -18.06 0.62 16.83
CA TYR A 90 -18.74 0.69 18.12
C TYR A 90 -19.84 1.74 18.18
N MET A 91 -19.67 2.86 17.46
CA MET A 91 -20.61 3.97 17.48
C MET A 91 -21.83 3.69 16.58
N SER A 92 -23.03 3.99 17.09
CA SER A 92 -24.30 3.85 16.37
C SER A 92 -24.63 5.08 15.56
N PHE A 93 -23.89 5.32 14.48
CA PHE A 93 -24.09 6.47 13.60
C PHE A 93 -25.40 6.41 12.81
N SER A 94 -25.91 7.59 12.41
CA SER A 94 -26.98 7.69 11.40
C SER A 94 -26.51 7.05 10.06
N GLU A 95 -27.43 6.60 9.24
CA GLU A 95 -27.15 5.87 8.01
C GLU A 95 -26.18 6.62 7.08
N ASP A 96 -26.38 7.91 6.87
CA ASP A 96 -25.52 8.75 6.05
C ASP A 96 -24.09 8.87 6.61
N THR A 97 -23.97 9.06 7.93
CA THR A 97 -22.67 9.16 8.61
C THR A 97 -21.93 7.83 8.58
N ARG A 98 -22.66 6.72 8.71
CA ARG A 98 -22.11 5.37 8.62
C ARG A 98 -21.53 5.08 7.25
N LEU A 99 -22.25 5.44 6.17
CA LEU A 99 -21.74 5.31 4.79
C LEU A 99 -20.43 6.09 4.59
N PHE A 100 -20.38 7.32 5.11
CA PHE A 100 -19.17 8.13 5.03
C PHE A 100 -17.99 7.48 5.79
N LEU A 101 -18.23 7.01 7.02
CA LEU A 101 -17.19 6.36 7.84
C LEU A 101 -16.74 5.02 7.25
N ASP A 102 -17.64 4.28 6.64
CA ASP A 102 -17.29 3.05 5.92
C ASP A 102 -16.36 3.37 4.74
N ASN A 103 -16.60 4.46 4.00
CA ASN A 103 -15.70 4.91 2.95
C ASN A 103 -14.34 5.38 3.51
N VAL A 104 -14.32 6.06 4.66
CA VAL A 104 -13.07 6.43 5.35
C VAL A 104 -12.31 5.18 5.77
N ASN A 105 -12.95 4.20 6.39
CA ASN A 105 -12.33 2.95 6.80
C ASN A 105 -11.75 2.18 5.60
N ARG A 106 -12.53 2.04 4.52
CA ARG A 106 -12.06 1.42 3.27
C ARG A 106 -10.86 2.18 2.69
N THR A 107 -10.88 3.52 2.73
CA THR A 107 -9.77 4.36 2.27
C THR A 107 -8.50 4.10 3.09
N LEU A 108 -8.60 4.06 4.42
CA LEU A 108 -7.45 3.79 5.29
C LEU A 108 -6.86 2.40 5.05
N ILE A 109 -7.72 1.39 4.89
CA ILE A 109 -7.30 0.01 4.58
C ILE A 109 -6.63 -0.03 3.20
N THR A 110 -7.19 0.65 2.20
CA THR A 110 -6.61 0.72 0.85
C THR A 110 -5.25 1.39 0.86
N ILE A 111 -5.10 2.53 1.56
CA ILE A 111 -3.83 3.22 1.73
C ILE A 111 -2.80 2.30 2.40
N LEU A 112 -3.17 1.61 3.48
CA LEU A 112 -2.29 0.68 4.17
C LEU A 112 -1.84 -0.45 3.24
N LEU A 113 -2.76 -1.05 2.47
CA LEU A 113 -2.48 -2.13 1.54
C LEU A 113 -1.53 -1.70 0.43
N PHE A 114 -1.81 -0.58 -0.24
CA PHE A 114 -0.93 -0.06 -1.29
C PHE A 114 0.41 0.42 -0.74
N TRP A 115 0.45 0.94 0.50
CA TRP A 115 1.71 1.27 1.16
C TRP A 115 2.57 0.04 1.41
N ILE A 116 1.98 -1.06 1.89
CA ILE A 116 2.67 -2.36 2.05
C ILE A 116 3.24 -2.81 0.70
N ILE A 117 2.43 -2.83 -0.37
CA ILE A 117 2.87 -3.22 -1.71
C ILE A 117 4.02 -2.33 -2.19
N HIS A 118 3.91 -1.01 -2.02
CA HIS A 118 4.95 -0.06 -2.38
C HIS A 118 6.27 -0.33 -1.65
N GLN A 119 6.22 -0.69 -0.38
CA GLN A 119 7.40 -0.98 0.43
C GLN A 119 8.06 -2.32 0.06
N ILE A 120 7.27 -3.30 -0.39
CA ILE A 120 7.82 -4.61 -0.84
C ILE A 120 8.66 -4.47 -2.11
N ILE A 121 8.46 -3.42 -2.93
CA ILE A 121 9.23 -3.20 -4.16
C ILE A 121 10.72 -2.99 -3.85
N GLU A 122 11.07 -2.36 -2.74
CA GLU A 122 12.48 -2.07 -2.38
C GLU A 122 13.32 -3.34 -2.14
N PRO A 123 12.87 -4.32 -1.34
CA PRO A 123 13.54 -5.62 -1.23
C PRO A 123 13.70 -6.36 -2.55
N ILE A 124 12.79 -6.20 -3.50
CA ILE A 124 12.90 -6.82 -4.84
C ILE A 124 14.14 -6.32 -5.60
N SER A 125 14.57 -5.07 -5.35
CA SER A 125 15.79 -4.51 -5.97
C SER A 125 17.03 -5.33 -5.65
N TYR A 126 17.10 -5.93 -4.45
CA TYR A 126 18.22 -6.80 -4.05
C TYR A 126 18.23 -8.12 -4.83
N ILE A 127 17.06 -8.65 -5.18
CA ILE A 127 16.96 -9.85 -6.02
C ILE A 127 17.45 -9.52 -7.43
N LEU A 128 17.07 -8.37 -7.96
CA LEU A 128 17.48 -7.90 -9.28
C LEU A 128 18.96 -7.56 -9.35
N SER A 129 19.57 -7.11 -8.24
CA SER A 129 21.02 -6.85 -8.19
C SER A 129 21.88 -8.09 -8.37
N GLY A 130 21.34 -9.31 -8.16
CA GLY A 130 22.00 -10.56 -8.49
C GLY A 130 22.19 -10.78 -10.01
N PHE A 131 21.51 -9.99 -10.85
CA PHE A 131 21.62 -10.01 -12.30
C PHE A 131 22.53 -8.90 -12.86
N ASP A 132 23.46 -8.37 -12.04
CA ASP A 132 24.40 -7.28 -12.40
C ASP A 132 25.19 -7.53 -13.72
N LYS A 133 25.29 -8.77 -14.15
CA LYS A 133 25.93 -9.14 -15.43
C LYS A 133 25.10 -8.79 -16.67
N ILE A 134 23.78 -8.61 -16.50
CA ILE A 134 22.82 -8.40 -17.59
C ILE A 134 22.19 -7.01 -17.49
N LEU A 135 21.93 -6.53 -16.27
CA LEU A 135 21.26 -5.27 -15.99
C LEU A 135 22.19 -4.33 -15.27
N THR A 136 22.35 -3.11 -15.79
CA THR A 136 23.11 -2.08 -15.08
C THR A 136 22.33 -1.62 -13.83
N ARG A 137 23.05 -1.12 -12.82
CA ARG A 137 22.42 -0.61 -11.58
C ARG A 137 21.45 0.53 -11.84
N GLU A 138 21.75 1.35 -12.83
CA GLU A 138 20.90 2.46 -13.27
C GLU A 138 19.56 1.94 -13.81
N LEU A 139 19.58 0.90 -14.64
CA LEU A 139 18.37 0.27 -15.20
C LEU A 139 17.49 -0.32 -14.08
N ILE A 140 18.10 -1.04 -13.14
CA ILE A 140 17.38 -1.58 -11.97
C ILE A 140 16.73 -0.42 -11.18
N GLY A 141 17.47 0.66 -10.94
CA GLY A 141 16.94 1.84 -10.26
C GLY A 141 15.74 2.47 -10.99
N TRP A 142 15.80 2.55 -12.31
CA TRP A 142 14.70 3.06 -13.13
C TRP A 142 13.47 2.16 -13.08
N ILE A 143 13.64 0.84 -13.17
CA ILE A 143 12.55 -0.14 -13.09
C ILE A 143 11.85 -0.03 -11.73
N ILE A 144 12.61 -0.02 -10.63
CA ILE A 144 12.06 0.08 -9.27
C ILE A 144 11.28 1.40 -9.09
N LYS A 145 11.84 2.52 -9.58
CA LYS A 145 11.20 3.83 -9.50
C LYS A 145 9.89 3.87 -10.29
N SER A 146 9.90 3.33 -11.51
CA SER A 146 8.70 3.24 -12.35
C SER A 146 7.63 2.37 -11.71
N LEU A 147 8.01 1.23 -11.11
CA LEU A 147 7.08 0.34 -10.42
C LEU A 147 6.48 1.00 -9.18
N LYS A 148 7.29 1.73 -8.40
CA LYS A 148 6.81 2.50 -7.23
C LYS A 148 5.80 3.58 -7.64
N ILE A 149 6.07 4.30 -8.74
CA ILE A 149 5.15 5.31 -9.28
C ILE A 149 3.85 4.65 -9.75
N LEU A 150 3.93 3.52 -10.46
CA LEU A 150 2.76 2.78 -10.91
C LEU A 150 1.86 2.35 -9.74
N ILE A 151 2.44 1.77 -8.68
CA ILE A 151 1.69 1.37 -7.48
C ILE A 151 1.05 2.58 -6.79
N LEU A 152 1.74 3.72 -6.73
CA LEU A 152 1.19 4.94 -6.16
C LEU A 152 -0.02 5.45 -6.98
N ILE A 153 0.08 5.43 -8.31
CA ILE A 153 -1.03 5.82 -9.20
C ILE A 153 -2.22 4.87 -9.02
N LEU A 154 -1.98 3.56 -8.99
CA LEU A 154 -3.03 2.56 -8.79
C LEU A 154 -3.69 2.70 -7.41
N GLY A 155 -2.91 2.96 -6.36
CA GLY A 155 -3.42 3.21 -5.02
C GLY A 155 -4.29 4.46 -4.94
N ALA A 156 -3.83 5.56 -5.56
CA ALA A 156 -4.60 6.79 -5.65
C ALA A 156 -5.90 6.58 -6.44
N ALA A 157 -5.83 5.87 -7.57
CA ALA A 157 -7.00 5.52 -8.37
C ALA A 157 -8.00 4.69 -7.55
N ALA A 158 -7.54 3.66 -6.83
CA ALA A 158 -8.40 2.84 -5.98
C ALA A 158 -9.10 3.66 -4.88
N VAL A 159 -8.40 4.62 -4.26
CA VAL A 159 -9.01 5.55 -3.29
C VAL A 159 -10.08 6.43 -3.96
N LEU A 160 -9.79 6.99 -5.13
CA LEU A 160 -10.75 7.83 -5.86
C LEU A 160 -12.03 7.06 -6.23
N GLU A 161 -11.90 5.77 -6.59
CA GLU A 161 -13.03 4.90 -6.90
C GLU A 161 -13.96 4.69 -5.70
N LEU A 162 -13.40 4.54 -4.50
CA LEU A 162 -14.18 4.44 -3.25
C LEU A 162 -15.05 5.67 -3.01
N TRP A 163 -14.62 6.84 -3.49
CA TRP A 163 -15.35 8.11 -3.39
C TRP A 163 -16.25 8.38 -4.61
N GLY A 164 -16.49 7.36 -5.46
CA GLY A 164 -17.41 7.44 -6.60
C GLY A 164 -16.83 8.09 -7.84
N ILE A 165 -15.52 8.41 -7.86
CA ILE A 165 -14.87 8.95 -9.05
C ILE A 165 -14.56 7.79 -9.99
N LYS A 166 -15.15 7.82 -11.19
CA LYS A 166 -14.96 6.78 -12.21
C LYS A 166 -13.52 6.80 -12.74
N ILE A 167 -12.71 5.85 -12.33
CA ILE A 167 -11.30 5.74 -12.76
C ILE A 167 -11.11 4.96 -14.07
N GLY A 168 -12.15 4.30 -14.55
CA GLY A 168 -12.10 3.53 -15.81
C GLY A 168 -11.45 4.29 -16.98
N PRO A 169 -11.83 5.53 -17.29
CA PRO A 169 -11.19 6.33 -18.33
C PRO A 169 -9.70 6.59 -18.09
N ILE A 170 -9.30 6.77 -16.82
CA ILE A 170 -7.89 6.99 -16.45
C ILE A 170 -7.07 5.72 -16.69
N ILE A 171 -7.60 4.56 -16.26
CA ILE A 171 -6.95 3.25 -16.49
C ILE A 171 -6.86 2.94 -17.99
N ALA A 172 -7.93 3.22 -18.74
CA ALA A 172 -7.92 3.04 -20.19
C ALA A 172 -6.85 3.92 -20.87
N GLY A 173 -6.71 5.18 -20.45
CA GLY A 173 -5.67 6.09 -20.93
C GLY A 173 -4.25 5.59 -20.62
N LEU A 174 -4.03 5.11 -19.38
CA LEU A 174 -2.74 4.49 -19.00
C LEU A 174 -2.46 3.21 -19.79
N GLY A 175 -3.50 2.41 -20.07
CA GLY A 175 -3.39 1.22 -20.92
C GLY A 175 -2.96 1.57 -22.34
N LEU A 176 -3.58 2.58 -22.95
CA LEU A 176 -3.22 3.07 -24.28
C LEU A 176 -1.80 3.63 -24.30
N PHE A 177 -1.40 4.39 -23.29
CA PHE A 177 -0.03 4.86 -23.13
C PHE A 177 0.95 3.69 -23.00
N GLY A 178 0.60 2.64 -22.23
CA GLY A 178 1.39 1.42 -22.11
C GLY A 178 1.60 0.72 -23.45
N VAL A 179 0.55 0.64 -24.28
CA VAL A 179 0.63 0.08 -25.66
C VAL A 179 1.57 0.91 -26.53
N ALA A 180 1.47 2.25 -26.47
CA ALA A 180 2.36 3.13 -27.25
C ALA A 180 3.83 2.94 -26.84
N VAL A 181 4.11 2.85 -25.54
CA VAL A 181 5.47 2.58 -25.01
C VAL A 181 5.96 1.19 -25.46
N ALA A 182 5.10 0.17 -25.40
CA ALA A 182 5.44 -1.19 -25.82
C ALA A 182 5.78 -1.27 -27.31
N LEU A 183 5.03 -0.58 -28.16
CA LEU A 183 5.31 -0.49 -29.59
C LEU A 183 6.63 0.26 -29.86
N GLY A 184 6.90 1.34 -29.15
CA GLY A 184 8.17 2.07 -29.25
C GLY A 184 9.39 1.27 -28.80
N ALA A 185 9.21 0.35 -27.85
CA ALA A 185 10.26 -0.50 -27.31
C ALA A 185 10.36 -1.88 -28.00
N GLN A 186 9.52 -2.17 -28.99
CA GLN A 186 9.40 -3.49 -29.62
C GLN A 186 10.73 -4.05 -30.13
N ASP A 187 11.54 -3.24 -30.84
CA ASP A 187 12.80 -3.70 -31.38
C ASP A 187 13.87 -3.94 -30.30
N LEU A 188 13.82 -3.18 -29.24
CA LEU A 188 14.69 -3.38 -28.10
C LEU A 188 14.40 -4.71 -27.40
N PHE A 189 13.13 -5.06 -27.22
CA PHE A 189 12.72 -6.37 -26.69
C PHE A 189 13.08 -7.53 -27.60
N LYS A 190 12.91 -7.39 -28.93
CA LYS A 190 13.36 -8.40 -29.91
C LYS A 190 14.85 -8.69 -29.78
N ASN A 191 15.67 -7.64 -29.74
CA ASN A 191 17.13 -7.78 -29.62
C ASN A 191 17.53 -8.41 -28.27
N LEU A 192 16.87 -8.04 -27.20
CA LEU A 192 17.11 -8.63 -25.88
C LEU A 192 16.80 -10.13 -25.86
N ILE A 193 15.62 -10.51 -26.36
CA ILE A 193 15.19 -11.92 -26.44
C ILE A 193 16.13 -12.71 -27.33
N SER A 194 16.51 -12.18 -28.51
CA SER A 194 17.47 -12.81 -29.40
C SER A 194 18.84 -13.02 -28.74
N GLY A 195 19.32 -12.04 -27.99
CA GLY A 195 20.56 -12.14 -27.21
C GLY A 195 20.50 -13.23 -26.13
N ILE A 196 19.38 -13.32 -25.41
CA ILE A 196 19.15 -14.35 -24.40
C ILE A 196 19.10 -15.74 -25.04
N LEU A 197 18.39 -15.89 -26.16
CA LEU A 197 18.29 -17.15 -26.90
C LEU A 197 19.68 -17.63 -27.36
N VAL A 198 20.51 -16.74 -27.88
CA VAL A 198 21.89 -17.05 -28.28
C VAL A 198 22.73 -17.57 -27.10
N LEU A 199 22.55 -16.95 -25.92
CA LEU A 199 23.24 -17.37 -24.69
C LEU A 199 22.73 -18.72 -24.15
N VAL A 200 21.43 -18.98 -24.25
CA VAL A 200 20.81 -20.25 -23.78
C VAL A 200 21.16 -21.41 -24.72
N GLU A 201 21.09 -21.18 -26.02
CA GLU A 201 21.36 -22.22 -27.01
C GLU A 201 22.83 -22.57 -27.15
N LYS A 202 23.78 -21.80 -26.54
CA LYS A 202 25.25 -21.99 -26.63
C LYS A 202 25.76 -22.25 -28.05
N ARG A 203 25.01 -21.82 -29.07
CA ARG A 203 25.33 -22.07 -30.49
C ARG A 203 26.60 -21.36 -30.99
N LEU A 204 27.12 -20.41 -30.20
CA LEU A 204 28.38 -19.73 -30.48
C LEU A 204 29.55 -20.35 -29.71
N ASP A 205 29.50 -21.66 -29.41
CA ASP A 205 30.68 -22.33 -28.87
C ASP A 205 31.74 -22.43 -29.99
N ARG A 206 32.92 -21.91 -29.71
CA ARG A 206 34.09 -21.75 -30.60
C ARG A 206 34.63 -23.08 -31.14
N LYS A 207 33.84 -23.87 -31.83
CA LYS A 207 34.30 -25.12 -32.42
C LYS A 207 34.50 -25.11 -33.94
N SER A 208 34.28 -23.96 -34.58
CA SER A 208 34.43 -23.85 -36.02
C SER A 208 35.78 -23.29 -36.52
N THR A 209 36.76 -23.11 -35.66
CA THR A 209 38.07 -22.56 -36.06
C THR A 209 39.18 -23.59 -36.10
N ARG A 210 38.86 -24.89 -36.27
CA ARG A 210 39.87 -25.95 -36.50
C ARG A 210 39.40 -26.89 -37.61
N LEU A 211 39.27 -26.36 -38.80
CA LEU A 211 39.20 -27.13 -40.01
C LEU A 211 39.70 -26.27 -41.17
N ASN A 212 40.97 -25.89 -41.11
CA ASN A 212 41.78 -25.56 -42.27
C ASN A 212 43.25 -25.52 -41.85
N SER A 213 43.85 -26.66 -41.81
CA SER A 213 45.29 -26.87 -42.05
C SER A 213 45.50 -28.26 -42.58
#